data_548cd27524a3d585ecc150868944a869
#
_entry.id   548cd27524a3d585ecc150868944a869
#
_cell.length_a   1.000
_cell.length_b   1.000
_cell.length_c   1.000
_cell.angle_alpha   90.00
_cell.angle_beta   90.00
_cell.angle_gamma   90.00
#
_symmetry.space_group_name_H-M   'P 1'
#
loop_
_entity.id
_entity.type
_entity.pdbx_description
1 polymer ?
#
loop_
_entity_poly.entity_id
_entity_poly.type
_entity_poly.pdbx_seq_one_letter_code
_entity_poly.pdbx_strand_id
1 'polypeptide(L)'
;GDIDDTYSTGTSNFGVSVSLSGDGATLVAGGWTGQSKGIVNIYKYEILSGTATWTLKRSLVGSNNGDNFGYSSAINSIGDKIIVGAYGYSSNKGLVRAYSWDGTNATQIGSDIIGDNNNSYLGTHVDISSNGVFTTGAPYHSEGGTQAGQVEVFGINPYQFVWDVDNGNNTAPSDGSYAATVSGTDLAGNSYVVGTESITFTLDTSGPTVILTDTDADNLIPMS
;
A
#
# COMPACT_ATOMS: atom_id res chain seq x y z
N GLY A 1 -28.39 -2.34 1.57
CA GLY A 1 -28.58 -2.70 2.96
C GLY A 1 -27.56 -2.00 3.83
N ASP A 2 -27.90 -1.79 5.08
CA ASP A 2 -27.03 -1.11 6.03
C ASP A 2 -25.94 -2.09 6.54
N ILE A 3 -24.75 -1.57 6.81
CA ILE A 3 -23.64 -2.31 7.40
C ILE A 3 -23.33 -1.65 8.74
N ASP A 4 -23.68 -2.33 9.82
CA ASP A 4 -23.38 -1.88 11.17
C ASP A 4 -22.09 -2.49 11.68
N ASP A 5 -21.38 -1.76 12.55
CA ASP A 5 -20.24 -2.31 13.27
C ASP A 5 -20.69 -3.27 14.36
N THR A 6 -20.77 -4.54 14.01
CA THR A 6 -21.10 -5.63 14.96
C THR A 6 -19.86 -6.26 15.59
N TYR A 7 -18.66 -5.79 15.22
CA TYR A 7 -17.38 -6.45 15.55
C TYR A 7 -16.53 -5.67 16.57
N SER A 8 -16.82 -4.37 16.78
CA SER A 8 -16.12 -3.63 17.83
C SER A 8 -16.94 -3.60 19.12
N THR A 9 -16.25 -3.75 20.25
CA THR A 9 -16.85 -3.56 21.56
C THR A 9 -16.77 -2.08 21.94
N GLY A 10 -17.92 -1.43 22.09
CA GLY A 10 -18.00 -0.02 22.47
C GLY A 10 -18.21 0.94 21.28
N THR A 11 -18.03 2.23 21.53
CA THR A 11 -18.18 3.27 20.49
C THR A 11 -17.02 3.19 19.51
N SER A 12 -17.28 2.87 18.25
CA SER A 12 -16.24 2.75 17.22
C SER A 12 -16.15 3.96 16.29
N ASN A 13 -17.21 4.79 16.24
CA ASN A 13 -17.39 5.80 15.19
C ASN A 13 -17.20 5.20 13.79
N PHE A 14 -17.72 3.98 13.58
CA PHE A 14 -17.67 3.26 12.34
C PHE A 14 -18.32 4.06 11.21
N GLY A 15 -17.73 4.03 10.03
CA GLY A 15 -18.18 4.85 8.92
C GLY A 15 -17.53 6.24 8.86
N VAL A 16 -16.55 6.55 9.75
CA VAL A 16 -15.78 7.80 9.66
C VAL A 16 -15.02 7.92 8.35
N SER A 17 -14.57 6.79 7.80
CA SER A 17 -14.03 6.67 6.45
C SER A 17 -14.69 5.50 5.73
N VAL A 18 -15.00 5.69 4.45
CA VAL A 18 -15.56 4.67 3.57
C VAL A 18 -14.94 4.80 2.19
N SER A 19 -14.62 3.68 1.56
CA SER A 19 -14.10 3.64 0.20
C SER A 19 -14.53 2.37 -0.50
N LEU A 20 -14.88 2.49 -1.78
CA LEU A 20 -15.42 1.40 -2.59
C LEU A 20 -14.48 1.15 -3.79
N SER A 21 -14.24 -0.12 -4.12
CA SER A 21 -13.52 -0.49 -5.35
C SER A 21 -14.31 -0.08 -6.60
N GLY A 22 -13.63 0.06 -7.72
CA GLY A 22 -14.22 0.53 -8.97
C GLY A 22 -15.31 -0.40 -9.54
N ASP A 23 -15.25 -1.68 -9.22
CA ASP A 23 -16.29 -2.66 -9.56
C ASP A 23 -17.47 -2.67 -8.57
N GLY A 24 -17.40 -1.88 -7.51
CA GLY A 24 -18.39 -1.84 -6.45
C GLY A 24 -18.48 -3.11 -5.59
N ALA A 25 -17.51 -4.03 -5.67
CA ALA A 25 -17.60 -5.33 -5.01
C ALA A 25 -16.78 -5.44 -3.70
N THR A 26 -15.89 -4.48 -3.42
CA THR A 26 -15.11 -4.43 -2.17
C THR A 26 -15.31 -3.08 -1.50
N LEU A 27 -15.72 -3.10 -0.23
CA LEU A 27 -15.90 -1.91 0.61
C LEU A 27 -14.89 -1.94 1.74
N VAL A 28 -14.24 -0.82 1.98
CA VAL A 28 -13.41 -0.57 3.15
C VAL A 28 -14.08 0.48 4.01
N ALA A 29 -14.26 0.20 5.29
CA ALA A 29 -14.89 1.11 6.24
C ALA A 29 -14.08 1.19 7.54
N GLY A 30 -13.78 2.41 7.97
CA GLY A 30 -12.99 2.70 9.15
C GLY A 30 -13.84 3.10 10.37
N GLY A 31 -13.30 2.83 11.55
CA GLY A 31 -13.85 3.24 12.85
C GLY A 31 -12.71 3.59 13.80
N TRP A 32 -12.42 4.87 13.97
CA TRP A 32 -11.18 5.36 14.59
C TRP A 32 -11.04 5.10 16.10
N THR A 33 -12.15 4.83 16.80
CA THR A 33 -12.14 4.43 18.22
C THR A 33 -12.37 2.94 18.42
N GLY A 34 -12.57 2.17 17.35
CA GLY A 34 -12.82 0.73 17.42
C GLY A 34 -11.75 0.01 18.23
N GLN A 35 -12.14 -0.78 19.24
CA GLN A 35 -11.24 -1.46 20.18
C GLN A 35 -10.19 -0.53 20.85
N SER A 36 -10.52 0.75 21.04
CA SER A 36 -9.65 1.82 21.54
C SER A 36 -8.41 2.13 20.67
N LYS A 37 -8.16 1.37 19.63
CA LYS A 37 -6.98 1.50 18.73
C LYS A 37 -7.34 2.01 17.35
N GLY A 38 -8.64 1.90 17.00
CA GLY A 38 -9.13 2.05 15.64
C GLY A 38 -9.15 0.75 14.87
N ILE A 39 -10.05 0.66 13.90
CA ILE A 39 -10.32 -0.55 13.11
C ILE A 39 -10.65 -0.17 11.67
N VAL A 40 -10.28 -1.04 10.75
CA VAL A 40 -10.74 -1.00 9.35
C VAL A 40 -11.31 -2.35 9.01
N ASN A 41 -12.56 -2.37 8.59
CA ASN A 41 -13.25 -3.56 8.14
C ASN A 41 -13.32 -3.59 6.61
N ILE A 42 -13.04 -4.76 6.03
CA ILE A 42 -13.05 -5.02 4.59
C ILE A 42 -14.19 -5.99 4.31
N TYR A 43 -15.13 -5.54 3.49
CA TYR A 43 -16.31 -6.31 3.11
C TYR A 43 -16.28 -6.64 1.62
N LYS A 44 -16.87 -7.78 1.27
CA LYS A 44 -17.16 -8.17 -0.12
C LYS A 44 -18.66 -8.23 -0.33
N TYR A 45 -19.10 -7.73 -1.48
CA TYR A 45 -20.46 -7.92 -1.96
C TYR A 45 -20.59 -9.30 -2.59
N GLU A 46 -21.46 -10.11 -2.06
CA GLU A 46 -21.64 -11.52 -2.46
C GLU A 46 -23.10 -11.91 -2.53
N ILE A 47 -23.40 -12.92 -3.35
CA ILE A 47 -24.73 -13.54 -3.38
C ILE A 47 -24.63 -14.84 -2.59
N LEU A 48 -25.21 -14.83 -1.38
CA LEU A 48 -25.26 -16.00 -0.51
C LEU A 48 -26.69 -16.55 -0.51
N SER A 49 -26.84 -17.81 -0.93
CA SER A 49 -28.16 -18.48 -1.01
C SER A 49 -29.21 -17.67 -1.77
N GLY A 50 -28.79 -16.98 -2.83
CA GLY A 50 -29.66 -16.15 -3.66
C GLY A 50 -29.93 -14.74 -3.12
N THR A 51 -29.36 -14.36 -1.97
CA THR A 51 -29.48 -13.03 -1.40
C THR A 51 -28.17 -12.26 -1.54
N ALA A 52 -28.28 -11.07 -2.09
CA ALA A 52 -27.13 -10.14 -2.20
C ALA A 52 -26.83 -9.52 -0.82
N THR A 53 -25.59 -9.64 -0.37
CA THR A 53 -25.21 -9.16 0.95
C THR A 53 -23.74 -8.70 0.97
N TRP A 54 -23.43 -7.82 1.91
CA TRP A 54 -22.06 -7.47 2.27
C TRP A 54 -21.55 -8.41 3.36
N THR A 55 -20.48 -9.13 3.08
CA THR A 55 -19.87 -10.06 4.02
C THR A 55 -18.54 -9.51 4.51
N LEU A 56 -18.36 -9.41 5.83
CA LEU A 56 -17.06 -9.07 6.40
C LEU A 56 -16.04 -10.16 6.08
N LYS A 57 -14.95 -9.78 5.47
CA LYS A 57 -13.82 -10.68 5.13
C LYS A 57 -12.65 -10.51 6.09
N ARG A 58 -12.34 -9.28 6.46
CA ARG A 58 -11.18 -8.98 7.30
C ARG A 58 -11.39 -7.74 8.14
N SER A 59 -10.83 -7.76 9.35
CA SER A 59 -10.65 -6.58 10.18
C SER A 59 -9.16 -6.34 10.40
N LEU A 60 -8.73 -5.09 10.20
CA LEU A 60 -7.41 -4.60 10.52
C LEU A 60 -7.54 -3.71 11.75
N VAL A 61 -6.71 -3.91 12.76
CA VAL A 61 -6.76 -3.17 14.03
C VAL A 61 -5.46 -2.41 14.25
N GLY A 62 -5.56 -1.21 14.79
CA GLY A 62 -4.41 -0.38 15.14
C GLY A 62 -3.51 -1.04 16.19
N SER A 63 -2.28 -0.56 16.30
CA SER A 63 -1.27 -1.16 17.19
C SER A 63 -1.49 -0.75 18.65
N ASN A 64 -1.75 0.54 18.91
CA ASN A 64 -1.85 1.09 20.26
C ASN A 64 -3.14 1.86 20.47
N ASN A 65 -3.53 2.01 21.73
CA ASN A 65 -4.66 2.85 22.10
C ASN A 65 -4.40 4.30 21.71
N GLY A 66 -5.37 4.93 21.08
CA GLY A 66 -5.28 6.32 20.65
C GLY A 66 -4.58 6.54 19.32
N ASP A 67 -4.10 5.50 18.66
CA ASP A 67 -3.52 5.63 17.29
C ASP A 67 -4.57 6.15 16.29
N ASN A 68 -5.86 5.89 16.54
CA ASN A 68 -6.98 6.25 15.69
C ASN A 68 -6.85 5.65 14.28
N PHE A 69 -6.40 4.39 14.20
CA PHE A 69 -6.27 3.63 12.98
C PHE A 69 -7.61 3.50 12.25
N GLY A 70 -7.65 3.78 10.97
CA GLY A 70 -8.90 3.79 10.20
C GLY A 70 -9.68 5.10 10.27
N TYR A 71 -9.09 6.17 10.81
CA TYR A 71 -9.68 7.50 10.71
C TYR A 71 -9.83 7.94 9.25
N SER A 72 -8.88 7.58 8.43
CA SER A 72 -8.97 7.66 6.98
C SER A 72 -8.60 6.32 6.36
N SER A 73 -9.28 5.94 5.29
CA SER A 73 -8.99 4.74 4.53
C SER A 73 -9.42 4.88 3.08
N ALA A 74 -8.67 4.27 2.17
CA ALA A 74 -8.96 4.26 0.75
C ALA A 74 -8.61 2.90 0.15
N ILE A 75 -9.39 2.46 -0.86
CA ILE A 75 -9.09 1.31 -1.71
C ILE A 75 -8.99 1.76 -3.15
N ASN A 76 -8.03 1.23 -3.91
CA ASN A 76 -7.90 1.58 -5.31
C ASN A 76 -9.06 1.01 -6.16
N SER A 77 -9.23 1.51 -7.36
CA SER A 77 -10.33 1.09 -8.24
C SER A 77 -10.24 -0.38 -8.67
N ILE A 78 -9.04 -0.97 -8.72
CA ILE A 78 -8.83 -2.39 -8.99
C ILE A 78 -9.32 -3.25 -7.80
N GLY A 79 -9.31 -2.70 -6.58
CA GLY A 79 -9.76 -3.39 -5.39
C GLY A 79 -8.71 -4.31 -4.75
N ASP A 80 -7.42 -4.10 -5.05
CA ASP A 80 -6.31 -4.92 -4.59
C ASP A 80 -5.29 -4.19 -3.69
N LYS A 81 -5.45 -2.88 -3.49
CA LYS A 81 -4.59 -2.05 -2.64
C LYS A 81 -5.42 -1.19 -1.69
N ILE A 82 -5.04 -1.17 -0.43
CA ILE A 82 -5.73 -0.41 0.63
C ILE A 82 -4.72 0.46 1.35
N ILE A 83 -5.07 1.72 1.59
CA ILE A 83 -4.30 2.66 2.40
C ILE A 83 -5.10 3.00 3.65
N VAL A 84 -4.45 3.04 4.78
CA VAL A 84 -5.06 3.35 6.07
C VAL A 84 -4.24 4.38 6.83
N GLY A 85 -4.89 5.44 7.28
CA GLY A 85 -4.31 6.46 8.14
C GLY A 85 -4.65 6.27 9.62
N ALA A 86 -3.73 6.69 10.49
CA ALA A 86 -3.78 6.63 11.94
C ALA A 86 -3.16 7.90 12.52
N TYR A 87 -3.88 9.01 12.48
CA TYR A 87 -3.33 10.34 12.77
C TYR A 87 -2.84 10.52 14.21
N GLY A 88 -3.37 9.73 15.17
CA GLY A 88 -2.99 9.81 16.58
C GLY A 88 -1.70 9.08 16.95
N TYR A 89 -1.12 8.34 16.01
CA TYR A 89 0.07 7.53 16.28
C TYR A 89 1.25 8.37 16.82
N SER A 90 1.94 7.86 17.84
CA SER A 90 3.21 8.38 18.38
C SER A 90 3.22 9.90 18.63
N SER A 91 2.45 10.36 19.62
CA SER A 91 2.32 11.80 19.95
C SER A 91 1.76 12.63 18.77
N ASN A 92 0.79 12.06 18.08
CA ASN A 92 0.14 12.65 16.92
C ASN A 92 1.09 12.96 15.76
N LYS A 93 2.22 12.29 15.65
CA LYS A 93 3.01 12.31 14.43
C LYS A 93 2.17 11.82 13.26
N GLY A 94 1.35 10.83 13.54
CA GLY A 94 0.54 10.15 12.54
C GLY A 94 1.28 9.01 11.85
N LEU A 95 0.50 8.15 11.22
CA LEU A 95 1.00 6.96 10.52
C LEU A 95 0.11 6.65 9.33
N VAL A 96 0.72 6.13 8.27
CA VAL A 96 0.02 5.55 7.13
C VAL A 96 0.57 4.16 6.85
N ARG A 97 -0.34 3.22 6.58
CA ARG A 97 -0.02 1.84 6.15
C ARG A 97 -0.66 1.53 4.83
N ALA A 98 0.10 0.86 3.98
CA ALA A 98 -0.38 0.29 2.74
C ALA A 98 -0.53 -1.23 2.87
N TYR A 99 -1.56 -1.78 2.22
CA TYR A 99 -1.83 -3.22 2.20
C TYR A 99 -2.14 -3.69 0.78
N SER A 100 -1.67 -4.89 0.43
CA SER A 100 -2.23 -5.67 -0.65
C SER A 100 -3.45 -6.45 -0.15
N TRP A 101 -4.46 -6.56 -1.00
CA TRP A 101 -5.68 -7.28 -0.71
C TRP A 101 -5.93 -8.34 -1.79
N ASP A 102 -6.02 -9.61 -1.42
CA ASP A 102 -6.21 -10.74 -2.33
C ASP A 102 -7.67 -11.26 -2.39
N GLY A 103 -8.59 -10.52 -1.77
CA GLY A 103 -10.00 -10.93 -1.61
C GLY A 103 -10.30 -11.65 -0.28
N THR A 104 -9.28 -12.04 0.47
CA THR A 104 -9.40 -12.76 1.75
C THR A 104 -8.42 -12.22 2.80
N ASN A 105 -7.18 -11.96 2.41
CA ASN A 105 -6.13 -11.49 3.29
C ASN A 105 -5.65 -10.09 2.89
N ALA A 106 -5.35 -9.30 3.91
CA ALA A 106 -4.65 -8.02 3.74
C ALA A 106 -3.23 -8.19 4.28
N THR A 107 -2.25 -8.00 3.41
CA THR A 107 -0.83 -8.10 3.76
C THR A 107 -0.21 -6.71 3.66
N GLN A 108 0.51 -6.27 4.70
CA GLN A 108 1.17 -4.97 4.68
C GLN A 108 2.24 -4.92 3.60
N ILE A 109 2.28 -3.81 2.86
CA ILE A 109 3.29 -3.51 1.85
C ILE A 109 4.25 -2.48 2.44
N GLY A 110 5.52 -2.83 2.46
CA GLY A 110 6.58 -1.96 2.98
C GLY A 110 6.47 -1.68 4.48
N SER A 111 7.21 -0.66 4.92
CA SER A 111 7.23 -0.22 6.32
C SER A 111 6.13 0.80 6.61
N ASP A 112 5.87 1.04 7.89
CA ASP A 112 5.02 2.14 8.34
C ASP A 112 5.59 3.49 7.89
N ILE A 113 4.75 4.33 7.29
CA ILE A 113 5.08 5.72 6.99
C ILE A 113 4.65 6.55 8.19
N ILE A 114 5.61 7.18 8.84
CA ILE A 114 5.40 7.90 10.12
C ILE A 114 5.73 9.37 9.90
N GLY A 115 4.86 10.26 10.37
CA GLY A 115 5.09 11.70 10.30
C GLY A 115 6.33 12.14 11.09
N ASP A 116 7.07 13.11 10.58
CA ASP A 116 8.35 13.55 11.12
C ASP A 116 8.19 14.26 12.46
N ASN A 117 7.19 15.12 12.59
CA ASN A 117 7.02 16.02 13.73
C ASN A 117 5.85 15.62 14.61
N ASN A 118 5.99 15.82 15.93
CA ASN A 118 4.88 15.69 16.85
C ASN A 118 3.75 16.64 16.46
N ASN A 119 2.50 16.19 16.57
CA ASN A 119 1.31 16.93 16.20
C ASN A 119 1.23 17.37 14.72
N SER A 120 1.88 16.67 13.81
CA SER A 120 1.71 16.88 12.37
C SER A 120 0.47 16.19 11.81
N TYR A 121 -0.02 15.14 12.49
CA TYR A 121 -1.22 14.39 12.18
C TYR A 121 -1.20 13.77 10.77
N LEU A 122 -0.08 13.20 10.35
CA LEU A 122 0.02 12.44 9.09
C LEU A 122 -1.04 11.34 9.08
N GLY A 123 -1.66 11.10 7.92
CA GLY A 123 -2.72 10.10 7.80
C GLY A 123 -4.11 10.61 8.19
N THR A 124 -4.28 11.93 8.39
CA THR A 124 -5.62 12.53 8.57
C THR A 124 -6.49 12.30 7.34
N HIS A 125 -5.91 12.34 6.15
CA HIS A 125 -6.56 12.02 4.88
C HIS A 125 -5.64 11.15 4.05
N VAL A 126 -6.20 10.16 3.37
CA VAL A 126 -5.50 9.31 2.40
C VAL A 126 -6.37 9.11 1.18
N ASP A 127 -5.72 8.97 0.02
CA ASP A 127 -6.37 8.58 -1.23
C ASP A 127 -5.40 7.76 -2.07
N ILE A 128 -5.92 6.91 -2.97
CA ILE A 128 -5.12 6.03 -3.82
C ILE A 128 -5.69 5.95 -5.24
N SER A 129 -4.82 6.11 -6.22
CA SER A 129 -5.13 5.93 -7.64
C SER A 129 -5.19 4.44 -8.04
N SER A 130 -5.73 4.16 -9.22
CA SER A 130 -5.84 2.80 -9.76
C SER A 130 -4.49 2.09 -9.88
N ASN A 131 -3.43 2.82 -10.21
CA ASN A 131 -2.08 2.28 -10.40
C ASN A 131 -1.23 2.22 -9.12
N GLY A 132 -1.83 2.47 -7.94
CA GLY A 132 -1.15 2.33 -6.66
C GLY A 132 -0.34 3.57 -6.21
N VAL A 133 -0.44 4.70 -6.90
CA VAL A 133 0.05 5.97 -6.35
C VAL A 133 -0.95 6.47 -5.31
N PHE A 134 -0.47 6.77 -4.11
CA PHE A 134 -1.33 7.26 -3.03
C PHE A 134 -0.77 8.54 -2.40
N THR A 135 -1.67 9.28 -1.78
CA THR A 135 -1.37 10.54 -1.12
C THR A 135 -1.80 10.48 0.33
N THR A 136 -1.13 11.28 1.16
CA THR A 136 -1.52 11.47 2.55
C THR A 136 -1.29 12.91 2.98
N GLY A 137 -2.13 13.39 3.89
CA GLY A 137 -2.06 14.75 4.44
C GLY A 137 -1.60 14.76 5.89
N ALA A 138 -0.76 15.75 6.22
CA ALA A 138 -0.34 16.13 7.57
C ALA A 138 -0.69 17.61 7.82
N PRO A 139 -1.94 17.93 8.21
CA PRO A 139 -2.47 19.30 8.15
C PRO A 139 -1.78 20.29 9.10
N TYR A 140 -1.11 19.82 10.12
CA TYR A 140 -0.41 20.65 11.10
C TYR A 140 1.12 20.49 11.07
N HIS A 141 1.65 19.94 9.98
CA HIS A 141 3.11 19.89 9.78
C HIS A 141 3.71 21.30 9.75
N SER A 142 4.88 21.49 10.37
CA SER A 142 5.41 22.83 10.65
C SER A 142 6.74 23.15 9.95
N GLU A 143 7.22 22.31 9.04
CA GLU A 143 8.52 22.56 8.36
C GLU A 143 8.49 23.82 7.46
N GLY A 144 7.38 24.08 6.78
CA GLY A 144 7.19 25.27 5.96
C GLY A 144 6.71 26.51 6.72
N GLY A 145 6.59 26.45 8.05
CA GLY A 145 6.01 27.49 8.91
C GLY A 145 5.08 26.91 9.96
N THR A 146 4.62 27.71 10.91
CA THR A 146 3.74 27.23 11.97
C THR A 146 2.44 26.67 11.39
N GLN A 147 2.26 25.35 11.47
CA GLN A 147 1.08 24.62 10.99
C GLN A 147 0.78 24.88 9.49
N ALA A 148 1.83 24.95 8.67
CA ALA A 148 1.67 25.17 7.21
C ALA A 148 1.03 23.98 6.49
N GLY A 149 1.09 22.79 7.10
CA GLY A 149 0.60 21.55 6.52
C GLY A 149 1.58 20.95 5.49
N GLN A 150 1.37 19.65 5.21
CA GLN A 150 2.16 18.90 4.22
C GLN A 150 1.26 17.90 3.52
N VAL A 151 1.56 17.64 2.25
CA VAL A 151 1.01 16.52 1.47
C VAL A 151 2.18 15.68 0.99
N GLU A 152 2.09 14.38 1.21
CA GLU A 152 3.08 13.42 0.74
C GLU A 152 2.47 12.51 -0.32
N VAL A 153 3.28 12.09 -1.29
CA VAL A 153 2.88 11.23 -2.41
C VAL A 153 3.81 10.03 -2.48
N PHE A 154 3.24 8.85 -2.52
CA PHE A 154 3.96 7.57 -2.55
C PHE A 154 3.45 6.69 -3.69
N GLY A 155 4.28 5.76 -4.14
CA GLY A 155 3.88 4.74 -5.10
C GLY A 155 3.99 3.33 -4.50
N ILE A 156 2.96 2.51 -4.69
CA ILE A 156 2.97 1.06 -4.41
C ILE A 156 3.24 0.30 -5.72
N ASN A 157 3.85 0.88 -6.69
CA ASN A 157 4.12 0.13 -7.89
C ASN A 157 5.30 -0.81 -7.66
N PRO A 158 5.16 -2.10 -8.02
CA PRO A 158 6.34 -2.82 -8.43
C PRO A 158 6.94 -2.01 -9.59
N TYR A 159 8.17 -1.57 -9.43
CA TYR A 159 8.86 -0.90 -10.54
C TYR A 159 8.84 -1.87 -11.71
N GLN A 160 8.14 -1.51 -12.79
CA GLN A 160 8.24 -2.24 -14.03
C GLN A 160 9.58 -1.85 -14.66
N PHE A 161 10.58 -2.68 -14.45
CA PHE A 161 11.83 -2.53 -15.19
C PHE A 161 11.59 -3.09 -16.59
N VAL A 162 11.38 -2.21 -17.55
CA VAL A 162 11.49 -2.59 -18.96
C VAL A 162 12.98 -2.68 -19.26
N TRP A 163 13.49 -3.88 -19.35
CA TRP A 163 14.85 -4.10 -19.77
C TRP A 163 14.89 -4.16 -21.29
N ASP A 164 15.44 -3.13 -21.90
CA ASP A 164 15.80 -3.16 -23.30
C ASP A 164 17.23 -3.74 -23.42
N VAL A 165 17.34 -4.99 -23.81
CA VAL A 165 18.64 -5.64 -24.08
C VAL A 165 19.29 -5.11 -25.35
N ASP A 166 18.60 -4.31 -26.14
CA ASP A 166 19.11 -3.59 -27.27
C ASP A 166 19.69 -2.23 -26.82
N ASN A 167 20.91 -2.22 -26.33
CA ASN A 167 21.60 -1.01 -25.85
C ASN A 167 21.81 0.07 -26.96
N GLY A 168 20.91 0.14 -27.92
CA GLY A 168 20.93 1.09 -29.04
C GLY A 168 21.94 0.79 -30.15
N ASN A 169 22.61 -0.35 -30.06
CA ASN A 169 23.65 -0.72 -31.02
C ASN A 169 23.26 -1.87 -31.97
N ASN A 170 22.05 -2.37 -31.87
CA ASN A 170 21.46 -3.42 -32.71
C ASN A 170 22.36 -4.70 -32.85
N THR A 171 23.20 -4.95 -31.85
CA THR A 171 23.98 -6.19 -31.72
C THR A 171 23.40 -6.95 -30.53
N ALA A 172 22.77 -8.08 -30.82
CA ALA A 172 22.32 -8.99 -29.78
C ALA A 172 23.50 -9.31 -28.84
N PRO A 173 23.31 -9.24 -27.50
CA PRO A 173 24.34 -9.64 -26.57
C PRO A 173 24.70 -11.12 -26.83
N SER A 174 25.97 -11.47 -26.68
CA SER A 174 26.43 -12.87 -26.83
C SER A 174 25.95 -13.70 -25.62
N ASP A 175 25.88 -15.01 -25.80
CA ASP A 175 25.64 -15.94 -24.71
C ASP A 175 26.57 -15.67 -23.52
N GLY A 176 26.01 -15.64 -22.30
CA GLY A 176 26.82 -15.40 -21.10
C GLY A 176 25.99 -15.09 -19.86
N SER A 177 26.68 -14.96 -18.73
CA SER A 177 26.11 -14.53 -17.48
C SER A 177 26.23 -13.01 -17.35
N TYR A 178 25.13 -12.38 -17.09
CA TYR A 178 25.03 -10.93 -16.90
C TYR A 178 24.56 -10.64 -15.48
N ALA A 179 25.14 -9.64 -14.85
CA ALA A 179 24.68 -9.12 -13.57
C ALA A 179 23.99 -7.76 -13.78
N ALA A 180 22.78 -7.64 -13.31
CA ALA A 180 22.07 -6.37 -13.27
C ALA A 180 22.17 -5.77 -11.87
N THR A 181 22.57 -4.50 -11.81
CA THR A 181 22.47 -3.70 -10.60
C THR A 181 21.34 -2.70 -10.76
N VAL A 182 20.45 -2.63 -9.76
CA VAL A 182 19.39 -1.65 -9.75
C VAL A 182 19.86 -0.45 -8.92
N SER A 183 19.86 0.72 -9.54
CA SER A 183 20.04 1.99 -8.84
C SER A 183 18.87 2.92 -9.22
N GLY A 184 18.36 3.64 -8.26
CA GLY A 184 17.28 4.57 -8.51
C GLY A 184 17.04 5.46 -7.30
N THR A 185 16.28 6.52 -7.52
CA THR A 185 15.72 7.35 -6.46
C THR A 185 14.20 7.19 -6.50
N ASP A 186 13.56 7.11 -5.35
CA ASP A 186 12.11 7.18 -5.29
C ASP A 186 11.62 8.60 -5.65
N LEU A 187 10.31 8.77 -5.82
CA LEU A 187 9.72 10.08 -6.14
C LEU A 187 9.92 11.12 -5.03
N ALA A 188 10.29 10.70 -3.82
CA ALA A 188 10.63 11.57 -2.70
C ALA A 188 12.12 11.97 -2.68
N GLY A 189 12.92 11.45 -3.63
CA GLY A 189 14.35 11.75 -3.73
C GLY A 189 15.24 10.86 -2.88
N ASN A 190 14.71 9.83 -2.22
CA ASN A 190 15.52 8.87 -1.46
C ASN A 190 16.24 7.95 -2.44
N SER A 191 17.57 7.93 -2.37
CA SER A 191 18.37 7.02 -3.19
C SER A 191 18.22 5.59 -2.68
N TYR A 192 17.87 4.68 -3.57
CA TYR A 192 18.02 3.26 -3.30
C TYR A 192 19.52 2.96 -3.24
N VAL A 193 20.01 2.74 -2.03
CA VAL A 193 21.40 2.29 -1.84
C VAL A 193 21.41 0.82 -2.18
N VAL A 194 22.09 0.48 -3.27
CA VAL A 194 22.28 -0.90 -3.70
C VAL A 194 22.77 -1.72 -2.50
N GLY A 195 21.87 -2.53 -1.94
CA GLY A 195 22.25 -3.64 -1.09
C GLY A 195 23.04 -4.66 -1.91
N THR A 196 23.46 -5.71 -1.30
CA THR A 196 24.21 -6.82 -1.93
C THR A 196 23.36 -7.69 -2.89
N GLU A 197 22.19 -7.20 -3.29
CA GLU A 197 21.26 -7.92 -4.15
C GLU A 197 21.65 -7.69 -5.61
N SER A 198 22.20 -8.72 -6.24
CA SER A 198 22.44 -8.76 -7.68
C SER A 198 21.52 -9.81 -8.31
N ILE A 199 20.78 -9.42 -9.32
CA ILE A 199 20.07 -10.37 -10.17
C ILE A 199 21.08 -10.84 -11.21
N THR A 200 21.39 -12.13 -11.18
CA THR A 200 22.22 -12.76 -12.22
C THR A 200 21.29 -13.51 -13.16
N PHE A 201 21.36 -13.23 -14.44
CA PHE A 201 20.63 -13.98 -15.46
C PHE A 201 21.61 -14.52 -16.50
N THR A 202 21.27 -15.66 -17.07
CA THR A 202 22.03 -16.24 -18.16
C THR A 202 21.24 -16.06 -19.45
N LEU A 203 21.84 -15.39 -20.42
CA LEU A 203 21.27 -15.27 -21.75
C LEU A 203 21.77 -16.46 -22.58
N ASP A 204 20.83 -17.21 -23.16
CA ASP A 204 21.07 -18.27 -24.11
C ASP A 204 20.37 -17.90 -25.43
N THR A 205 21.13 -17.57 -26.45
CA THR A 205 20.62 -17.17 -27.77
C THR A 205 20.37 -18.37 -28.69
N SER A 206 20.68 -19.59 -28.25
CA SER A 206 20.46 -20.82 -29.01
C SER A 206 19.01 -21.33 -28.95
N GLY A 207 18.16 -20.67 -28.21
CA GLY A 207 16.68 -20.88 -28.15
C GLY A 207 16.04 -19.93 -27.14
N PRO A 208 14.78 -19.54 -27.31
CA PRO A 208 14.15 -18.50 -26.49
C PRO A 208 13.76 -19.04 -25.11
N THR A 209 14.73 -19.31 -24.25
CA THR A 209 14.44 -19.64 -22.86
C THR A 209 15.23 -18.70 -21.97
N VAL A 210 14.57 -17.67 -21.45
CA VAL A 210 15.10 -16.86 -20.38
C VAL A 210 14.69 -17.51 -19.07
N ILE A 211 15.67 -18.04 -18.33
CA ILE A 211 15.43 -18.53 -16.97
C ILE A 211 15.90 -17.42 -16.03
N LEU A 212 14.96 -16.77 -15.40
CA LEU A 212 15.22 -15.85 -14.29
C LEU A 212 15.21 -16.67 -13.01
N THR A 213 16.34 -16.75 -12.35
CA THR A 213 16.43 -17.39 -11.03
C THR A 213 16.60 -16.28 -10.01
N ASP A 214 15.58 -16.09 -9.21
CA ASP A 214 15.62 -15.26 -8.02
C ASP A 214 16.33 -16.07 -6.93
N THR A 215 17.38 -15.53 -6.33
CA THR A 215 18.15 -16.17 -5.27
C THR A 215 17.80 -15.66 -3.89
N ASP A 216 16.94 -14.66 -3.79
CA ASP A 216 16.35 -14.28 -2.52
C ASP A 216 14.89 -14.76 -2.44
N ALA A 217 14.47 -15.12 -1.22
CA ALA A 217 13.19 -15.79 -0.99
C ALA A 217 11.97 -14.85 -0.99
N ASP A 218 12.05 -13.66 -1.57
CA ASP A 218 10.99 -12.67 -1.47
C ASP A 218 9.99 -12.63 -2.64
N ASN A 219 10.20 -13.44 -3.68
CA ASN A 219 9.27 -13.62 -4.81
C ASN A 219 8.78 -12.31 -5.48
N LEU A 220 9.60 -11.29 -5.56
CA LEU A 220 9.24 -9.98 -6.10
C LEU A 220 9.66 -9.75 -7.56
N ILE A 221 9.55 -10.76 -8.43
CA ILE A 221 9.60 -10.54 -9.87
C ILE A 221 8.18 -10.65 -10.42
N PRO A 222 7.45 -9.56 -10.65
CA PRO A 222 6.21 -9.63 -11.40
C PRO A 222 6.55 -9.83 -12.88
N MET A 223 6.32 -11.02 -13.37
CA MET A 223 6.24 -11.29 -14.79
C MET A 223 4.84 -10.96 -15.27
N SER A 224 4.73 -9.98 -16.14
CA SER A 224 3.49 -9.68 -16.88
C SER A 224 3.36 -10.57 -18.10
#